data_56ab6a75aa8491ba1eb67a1e8dbc0fa7
#
_entry.id   56ab6a75aa8491ba1eb67a1e8dbc0fa7
#
_cell.length_a   1.000
_cell.length_b   1.000
_cell.length_c   1.000
_cell.angle_alpha   90.00
_cell.angle_beta   90.00
_cell.angle_gamma   90.00
#
_symmetry.space_group_name_H-M   'P 1'
#
loop_
_entity.id
_entity.type
_entity.pdbx_description
1 polymer ?
#
loop_
_entity_poly.entity_id
_entity_poly.type
_entity_poly.pdbx_seq_one_letter_code
_entity_poly.pdbx_strand_id
1 'polypeptide(L)'
;MEREQMMMMMKTTKSGGKEEKEEKCKSGDEIVWTHSASAGVDHLLKHEAIQTHGSVMTNAKGAFSASLGEWAIFASMYFAKEVFNMQRAQREEVWKRFQVDMLKGKEMLVVGYGDIGRSIGKRAKAMGMVVNGVRSKKVIEERDREVVSEMFTLQELEKAVETADYVALALPHTRETENVVGVKVFGKMKSSAVLINVGRGASVDENALCDALNTGKIRGAALDVFQTEPLPESSPLWSIDEAKLLMSFHSADLTSDYHDLAMDVFVENLRRFDQSGGKTDDLINKVDKTVGY
;
A
#
# COMPACT_ATOMS: atom_id res chain seq x y z
N MET A 1 17.65 -1.06 10.83
CA MET A 1 18.00 -2.22 10.00
C MET A 1 17.51 -1.87 8.61
N GLU A 2 18.43 -1.46 7.74
CA GLU A 2 18.11 -1.12 6.35
C GLU A 2 17.49 -2.35 5.70
N ARG A 3 16.34 -2.19 5.06
CA ARG A 3 15.73 -3.24 4.23
C ARG A 3 16.71 -3.47 3.07
N GLU A 4 17.49 -4.54 3.11
CA GLU A 4 18.22 -5.02 1.96
C GLU A 4 17.20 -5.48 0.93
N GLN A 5 16.94 -4.60 -0.02
CA GLN A 5 16.04 -4.88 -1.13
C GLN A 5 16.78 -5.77 -2.12
N MET A 6 16.46 -7.06 -2.07
CA MET A 6 17.06 -8.04 -2.95
C MET A 6 16.50 -7.92 -4.36
N MET A 7 17.30 -7.44 -5.28
CA MET A 7 17.01 -7.45 -6.72
C MET A 7 17.67 -8.67 -7.36
N MET A 8 16.89 -9.58 -7.95
CA MET A 8 17.39 -10.74 -8.67
C MET A 8 17.50 -10.45 -10.15
N MET A 9 18.68 -10.76 -10.74
CA MET A 9 18.96 -10.58 -12.16
C MET A 9 19.11 -11.93 -12.86
N MET A 10 18.39 -12.12 -13.97
CA MET A 10 18.50 -13.29 -14.81
C MET A 10 19.16 -12.95 -16.14
N LYS A 11 20.13 -13.77 -16.54
CA LYS A 11 20.86 -13.66 -17.79
C LYS A 11 20.56 -14.85 -18.70
N THR A 12 20.41 -14.60 -19.99
CA THR A 12 20.37 -15.69 -20.96
C THR A 12 21.77 -15.97 -21.48
N THR A 13 22.27 -17.19 -21.27
CA THR A 13 23.44 -17.70 -21.99
C THR A 13 22.96 -18.48 -23.22
N LYS A 14 23.44 -18.13 -24.42
CA LYS A 14 23.24 -18.97 -25.58
C LYS A 14 24.02 -20.28 -25.35
N SER A 15 23.30 -21.41 -25.33
CA SER A 15 23.85 -22.74 -25.12
C SER A 15 24.74 -23.14 -26.29
N GLY A 16 26.05 -23.20 -26.05
CA GLY A 16 27.04 -23.90 -26.87
C GLY A 16 27.89 -24.75 -25.92
N GLY A 17 27.81 -26.06 -26.09
CA GLY A 17 28.23 -27.12 -25.21
C GLY A 17 29.60 -27.07 -24.55
N LYS A 18 29.64 -27.69 -23.38
CA LYS A 18 30.75 -28.27 -22.61
C LYS A 18 31.92 -27.37 -22.28
N GLU A 19 32.00 -26.95 -21.04
CA GLU A 19 33.10 -27.14 -20.08
C GLU A 19 32.84 -26.30 -18.84
N GLU A 20 32.80 -26.94 -17.65
CA GLU A 20 32.79 -26.27 -16.34
C GLU A 20 34.13 -25.51 -16.18
N LYS A 21 34.10 -24.21 -16.28
CA LYS A 21 35.09 -23.27 -15.75
C LYS A 21 34.35 -22.13 -15.12
N GLU A 22 34.77 -21.74 -13.91
CA GLU A 22 34.37 -20.49 -13.25
C GLU A 22 34.44 -19.33 -14.27
N GLU A 23 33.30 -19.01 -14.89
CA GLU A 23 33.22 -17.90 -15.82
C GLU A 23 33.05 -16.61 -15.06
N LYS A 24 34.12 -15.85 -14.93
CA LYS A 24 34.04 -14.41 -14.66
C LYS A 24 33.05 -13.81 -15.66
N CYS A 25 32.04 -13.13 -15.15
CA CYS A 25 31.05 -12.37 -15.91
C CYS A 25 31.74 -11.56 -17.02
N LYS A 26 31.62 -12.00 -18.28
CA LYS A 26 32.16 -11.24 -19.44
C LYS A 26 31.19 -10.07 -19.70
N SER A 27 31.75 -8.90 -19.94
CA SER A 27 31.02 -7.72 -20.42
C SER A 27 30.37 -8.03 -21.78
N GLY A 28 29.12 -8.50 -21.79
CA GLY A 28 28.41 -8.90 -23.01
C GLY A 28 27.11 -9.67 -22.79
N ASP A 29 26.86 -10.11 -21.57
CA ASP A 29 25.60 -10.78 -21.28
C ASP A 29 24.50 -9.72 -21.06
N GLU A 30 23.48 -9.73 -21.89
CA GLU A 30 22.35 -8.82 -21.80
C GLU A 30 21.41 -9.29 -20.68
N ILE A 31 21.11 -8.41 -19.71
CA ILE A 31 20.09 -8.67 -18.70
C ILE A 31 18.73 -8.48 -19.37
N VAL A 32 17.98 -9.55 -19.54
CA VAL A 32 16.65 -9.51 -20.19
C VAL A 32 15.51 -9.32 -19.21
N TRP A 33 15.71 -9.72 -17.96
CA TRP A 33 14.70 -9.64 -16.91
C TRP A 33 15.31 -9.36 -15.53
N THR A 34 14.63 -8.49 -14.77
CA THR A 34 14.92 -8.18 -13.37
C THR A 34 13.64 -8.35 -12.55
N HIS A 35 13.79 -8.79 -11.30
CA HIS A 35 12.65 -8.91 -10.37
C HIS A 35 12.95 -8.20 -9.06
N SER A 36 11.99 -7.42 -8.56
CA SER A 36 12.03 -6.81 -7.23
C SER A 36 11.22 -7.64 -6.25
N ALA A 37 11.80 -8.02 -5.11
CA ALA A 37 11.10 -8.68 -4.02
C ALA A 37 10.12 -7.75 -3.26
N SER A 38 10.13 -6.45 -3.57
CA SER A 38 9.16 -5.48 -3.05
C SER A 38 8.00 -5.27 -4.04
N ALA A 39 6.81 -4.97 -3.54
CA ALA A 39 5.68 -4.57 -4.39
C ALA A 39 5.86 -3.16 -4.96
N GLY A 40 6.37 -2.22 -4.17
CA GLY A 40 6.68 -0.86 -4.62
C GLY A 40 8.11 -0.76 -5.14
N VAL A 41 8.30 -0.13 -6.30
CA VAL A 41 9.58 -0.01 -6.99
C VAL A 41 9.98 1.45 -7.27
N ASP A 42 9.21 2.40 -6.77
CA ASP A 42 9.42 3.84 -6.96
C ASP A 42 10.84 4.29 -6.55
N HIS A 43 11.38 3.74 -5.47
CA HIS A 43 12.75 4.02 -5.02
C HIS A 43 13.82 3.46 -5.97
N LEU A 44 13.59 2.28 -6.60
CA LEU A 44 14.51 1.70 -7.59
C LEU A 44 14.51 2.52 -8.88
N LEU A 45 13.34 2.99 -9.30
CA LEU A 45 13.19 3.77 -10.53
C LEU A 45 13.75 5.20 -10.44
N LYS A 46 14.16 5.67 -9.26
CA LYS A 46 14.96 6.90 -9.10
C LYS A 46 16.38 6.75 -9.68
N HIS A 47 16.88 5.53 -9.83
CA HIS A 47 18.18 5.26 -10.42
C HIS A 47 18.06 5.19 -11.95
N GLU A 48 18.68 6.14 -12.65
CA GLU A 48 18.65 6.25 -14.11
C GLU A 48 19.03 4.94 -14.80
N ALA A 49 20.06 4.25 -14.29
CA ALA A 49 20.52 2.97 -14.83
C ALA A 49 19.44 1.87 -14.81
N ILE A 50 18.52 1.89 -13.83
CA ILE A 50 17.40 0.93 -13.75
C ILE A 50 16.25 1.40 -14.64
N GLN A 51 15.96 2.70 -14.60
CA GLN A 51 14.84 3.29 -15.35
C GLN A 51 15.05 3.14 -16.86
N THR A 52 16.28 3.39 -17.35
CA THR A 52 16.59 3.40 -18.79
C THR A 52 17.01 2.03 -19.33
N HIS A 53 17.36 1.05 -18.47
CA HIS A 53 17.76 -0.27 -18.91
C HIS A 53 16.63 -0.98 -19.68
N GLY A 54 16.97 -1.64 -20.80
CA GLY A 54 16.02 -2.32 -21.69
C GLY A 54 15.37 -3.59 -21.13
N SER A 55 15.84 -4.13 -19.98
CA SER A 55 15.26 -5.33 -19.36
C SER A 55 13.82 -5.12 -18.92
N VAL A 56 13.00 -6.16 -19.02
CA VAL A 56 11.69 -6.19 -18.37
C VAL A 56 11.88 -6.24 -16.87
N MET A 57 11.16 -5.39 -16.13
CA MET A 57 11.14 -5.41 -14.68
C MET A 57 9.79 -5.98 -14.18
N THR A 58 9.85 -6.87 -13.20
CA THR A 58 8.68 -7.37 -12.47
C THR A 58 8.84 -7.12 -10.98
N ASN A 59 7.75 -7.18 -10.22
CA ASN A 59 7.76 -6.95 -8.78
C ASN A 59 6.88 -7.97 -8.02
N ALA A 60 6.95 -7.94 -6.69
CA ALA A 60 6.18 -8.82 -5.81
C ALA A 60 4.74 -8.30 -5.54
N LYS A 61 4.13 -7.60 -6.49
CA LYS A 61 2.74 -7.12 -6.39
C LYS A 61 1.80 -8.27 -6.07
N GLY A 62 0.92 -8.06 -5.09
CA GLY A 62 -0.05 -9.05 -4.62
C GLY A 62 0.43 -9.87 -3.42
N ALA A 63 1.75 -10.04 -3.22
CA ALA A 63 2.32 -10.83 -2.13
C ALA A 63 1.83 -10.36 -0.74
N PHE A 64 1.80 -9.04 -0.53
CA PHE A 64 1.56 -8.45 0.78
C PHE A 64 0.12 -7.94 0.97
N SER A 65 -0.75 -8.11 -0.02
CA SER A 65 -2.11 -7.55 -0.01
C SER A 65 -2.96 -8.08 1.14
N ALA A 66 -2.72 -9.30 1.60
CA ALA A 66 -3.47 -9.91 2.71
C ALA A 66 -3.17 -9.17 4.02
N SER A 67 -1.90 -9.03 4.38
CA SER A 67 -1.47 -8.35 5.60
C SER A 67 -1.91 -6.88 5.65
N LEU A 68 -1.68 -6.15 4.56
CA LEU A 68 -2.10 -4.75 4.44
C LEU A 68 -3.63 -4.59 4.56
N GLY A 69 -4.39 -5.54 3.99
CA GLY A 69 -5.85 -5.57 4.16
C GLY A 69 -6.28 -5.83 5.60
N GLU A 70 -5.59 -6.70 6.32
CA GLU A 70 -5.83 -6.97 7.74
C GLU A 70 -5.47 -5.76 8.60
N TRP A 71 -4.34 -5.12 8.32
CA TRP A 71 -3.92 -3.92 9.04
C TRP A 71 -4.94 -2.77 8.88
N ALA A 72 -5.49 -2.57 7.69
CA ALA A 72 -6.51 -1.54 7.47
C ALA A 72 -7.80 -1.82 8.28
N ILE A 73 -8.22 -3.08 8.41
CA ILE A 73 -9.36 -3.46 9.26
C ILE A 73 -9.00 -3.33 10.74
N PHE A 74 -7.80 -3.75 11.15
CA PHE A 74 -7.31 -3.52 12.50
C PHE A 74 -7.34 -2.04 12.86
N ALA A 75 -6.80 -1.16 12.00
CA ALA A 75 -6.84 0.29 12.20
C ALA A 75 -8.28 0.80 12.34
N SER A 76 -9.21 0.32 11.50
CA SER A 76 -10.63 0.66 11.60
C SER A 76 -11.22 0.22 12.96
N MET A 77 -10.89 -1.00 13.40
CA MET A 77 -11.34 -1.53 14.69
C MET A 77 -10.69 -0.79 15.87
N TYR A 78 -9.44 -0.37 15.75
CA TYR A 78 -8.73 0.41 16.76
C TYR A 78 -9.53 1.66 17.16
N PHE A 79 -9.96 2.44 16.17
CA PHE A 79 -10.79 3.62 16.40
C PHE A 79 -12.22 3.28 16.79
N ALA A 80 -12.86 2.29 16.13
CA ALA A 80 -14.24 1.89 16.45
C ALA A 80 -14.37 1.37 17.88
N LYS A 81 -13.38 0.66 18.39
CA LYS A 81 -13.40 0.05 19.73
C LYS A 81 -12.74 0.89 20.81
N GLU A 82 -12.27 2.11 20.46
CA GLU A 82 -11.61 3.00 21.42
C GLU A 82 -10.43 2.32 22.13
N VAL A 83 -9.59 1.58 21.38
CA VAL A 83 -8.50 0.77 21.95
C VAL A 83 -7.54 1.63 22.78
N PHE A 84 -7.26 2.84 22.34
CA PHE A 84 -6.45 3.78 23.12
C PHE A 84 -7.06 4.06 24.51
N ASN A 85 -8.38 4.32 24.58
CA ASN A 85 -9.08 4.55 25.84
C ASN A 85 -9.07 3.30 26.75
N MET A 86 -9.14 2.09 26.17
CA MET A 86 -8.98 0.84 26.93
C MET A 86 -7.59 0.75 27.56
N GLN A 87 -6.55 0.98 26.74
CA GLN A 87 -5.16 0.91 27.20
C GLN A 87 -4.85 1.98 28.25
N ARG A 88 -5.37 3.22 28.05
CA ARG A 88 -5.21 4.29 29.02
C ARG A 88 -5.89 3.94 30.36
N ALA A 89 -7.14 3.52 30.34
CA ALA A 89 -7.86 3.13 31.54
C ALA A 89 -7.18 1.98 32.30
N GLN A 90 -6.60 1.02 31.56
CA GLN A 90 -5.83 -0.08 32.13
C GLN A 90 -4.54 0.40 32.79
N ARG A 91 -3.79 1.32 32.15
CA ARG A 91 -2.55 1.91 32.71
C ARG A 91 -2.81 2.75 33.97
N GLU A 92 -3.98 3.44 33.97
CA GLU A 92 -4.40 4.29 35.09
C GLU A 92 -5.14 3.51 36.20
N GLU A 93 -5.35 2.20 36.02
CA GLU A 93 -6.10 1.32 36.95
C GLU A 93 -7.52 1.82 37.21
N VAL A 94 -8.16 2.46 36.22
CA VAL A 94 -9.49 3.06 36.31
C VAL A 94 -10.54 2.19 35.64
N TRP A 95 -11.51 1.71 36.42
CA TRP A 95 -12.71 1.05 35.88
C TRP A 95 -13.69 2.08 35.35
N LYS A 96 -13.61 2.39 34.05
CA LYS A 96 -14.48 3.36 33.36
C LYS A 96 -15.14 2.73 32.14
N ARG A 97 -16.46 2.69 32.12
CA ARG A 97 -17.23 2.28 30.93
C ARG A 97 -17.31 3.43 29.94
N PHE A 98 -17.17 3.15 28.65
CA PHE A 98 -17.34 4.10 27.55
C PHE A 98 -18.07 3.43 26.37
N GLN A 99 -18.61 4.25 25.48
CA GLN A 99 -19.25 3.77 24.26
C GLN A 99 -18.23 3.38 23.22
N VAL A 100 -18.58 2.39 22.40
CA VAL A 100 -17.80 1.94 21.25
C VAL A 100 -18.70 1.84 20.03
N ASP A 101 -18.11 1.98 18.85
CA ASP A 101 -18.81 1.84 17.58
C ASP A 101 -18.68 0.42 16.99
N MET A 102 -19.54 0.15 16.00
CA MET A 102 -19.47 -1.03 15.13
C MET A 102 -19.03 -0.63 13.73
N LEU A 103 -18.30 -1.50 13.04
CA LEU A 103 -17.98 -1.31 11.61
C LEU A 103 -19.20 -1.62 10.73
N LYS A 104 -20.09 -2.51 11.16
CA LYS A 104 -21.29 -2.88 10.40
C LYS A 104 -22.13 -1.64 10.07
N GLY A 105 -22.43 -1.48 8.78
CA GLY A 105 -23.21 -0.34 8.26
C GLY A 105 -22.41 0.95 8.05
N LYS A 106 -21.13 1.02 8.48
CA LYS A 106 -20.24 2.15 8.18
C LYS A 106 -19.73 2.04 6.74
N GLU A 107 -19.33 3.16 6.17
CA GLU A 107 -18.80 3.24 4.81
C GLU A 107 -17.27 3.28 4.82
N MET A 108 -16.66 2.35 4.03
CA MET A 108 -15.24 2.31 3.72
C MET A 108 -15.02 2.79 2.28
N LEU A 109 -14.37 3.93 2.11
CA LEU A 109 -13.87 4.38 0.82
C LEU A 109 -12.42 3.89 0.64
N VAL A 110 -12.18 3.07 -0.39
CA VAL A 110 -10.84 2.56 -0.72
C VAL A 110 -10.29 3.34 -1.90
N VAL A 111 -9.30 4.20 -1.64
CA VAL A 111 -8.63 5.03 -2.63
C VAL A 111 -7.41 4.30 -3.17
N GLY A 112 -7.48 3.88 -4.43
CA GLY A 112 -6.54 2.92 -5.04
C GLY A 112 -7.09 1.50 -4.98
N TYR A 113 -8.15 1.22 -5.78
CA TYR A 113 -8.81 -0.10 -5.78
C TYR A 113 -8.06 -1.11 -6.68
N GLY A 114 -6.75 -1.32 -6.38
CA GLY A 114 -5.87 -2.36 -6.94
C GLY A 114 -5.89 -3.64 -6.08
N ASP A 115 -4.79 -4.40 -6.02
CA ASP A 115 -4.74 -5.66 -5.26
C ASP A 115 -4.88 -5.44 -3.76
N ILE A 116 -4.14 -4.47 -3.19
CA ILE A 116 -4.27 -4.08 -1.78
C ILE A 116 -5.68 -3.55 -1.51
N GLY A 117 -6.17 -2.64 -2.37
CA GLY A 117 -7.51 -2.07 -2.22
C GLY A 117 -8.62 -3.13 -2.26
N ARG A 118 -8.51 -4.14 -3.13
CA ARG A 118 -9.44 -5.28 -3.15
C ARG A 118 -9.37 -6.10 -1.87
N SER A 119 -8.18 -6.30 -1.34
CA SER A 119 -7.97 -7.02 -0.07
C SER A 119 -8.66 -6.30 1.09
N ILE A 120 -8.51 -4.97 1.15
CA ILE A 120 -9.22 -4.12 2.12
C ILE A 120 -10.74 -4.21 1.91
N GLY A 121 -11.21 -3.99 0.68
CA GLY A 121 -12.64 -3.96 0.36
C GLY A 121 -13.35 -5.28 0.70
N LYS A 122 -12.75 -6.43 0.36
CA LYS A 122 -13.31 -7.76 0.68
C LYS A 122 -13.45 -7.94 2.20
N ARG A 123 -12.45 -7.55 2.98
CA ARG A 123 -12.48 -7.65 4.44
C ARG A 123 -13.48 -6.67 5.05
N ALA A 124 -13.53 -5.43 4.58
CA ALA A 124 -14.51 -4.45 5.01
C ALA A 124 -15.96 -4.94 4.74
N LYS A 125 -16.20 -5.52 3.56
CA LYS A 125 -17.49 -6.13 3.22
C LYS A 125 -17.86 -7.28 4.16
N ALA A 126 -16.90 -8.15 4.49
CA ALA A 126 -17.09 -9.25 5.45
C ALA A 126 -17.43 -8.74 6.86
N MET A 127 -16.95 -7.55 7.23
CA MET A 127 -17.32 -6.86 8.48
C MET A 127 -18.69 -6.16 8.40
N GLY A 128 -19.39 -6.29 7.27
CA GLY A 128 -20.71 -5.69 7.06
C GLY A 128 -20.69 -4.19 6.72
N MET A 129 -19.56 -3.68 6.25
CA MET A 129 -19.42 -2.30 5.78
C MET A 129 -19.98 -2.14 4.35
N VAL A 130 -20.35 -0.91 4.01
CA VAL A 130 -20.55 -0.48 2.61
C VAL A 130 -19.20 -0.12 2.06
N VAL A 131 -18.84 -0.64 0.88
CA VAL A 131 -17.51 -0.43 0.28
C VAL A 131 -17.66 0.37 -1.01
N ASN A 132 -16.98 1.49 -1.07
CA ASN A 132 -16.81 2.28 -2.29
C ASN A 132 -15.34 2.30 -2.69
N GLY A 133 -15.07 2.44 -3.98
CA GLY A 133 -13.71 2.42 -4.52
C GLY A 133 -13.36 3.67 -5.30
N VAL A 134 -12.06 4.01 -5.35
CA VAL A 134 -11.51 5.02 -6.26
C VAL A 134 -10.41 4.38 -7.09
N ARG A 135 -10.47 4.54 -8.42
CA ARG A 135 -9.42 4.11 -9.34
C ARG A 135 -9.42 4.96 -10.62
N SER A 136 -8.40 4.76 -11.48
CA SER A 136 -8.24 5.54 -12.72
C SER A 136 -9.42 5.43 -13.69
N LYS A 137 -10.10 4.27 -13.72
CA LYS A 137 -11.29 4.03 -14.55
C LYS A 137 -12.50 3.81 -13.66
N LYS A 138 -13.59 4.54 -13.94
CA LYS A 138 -14.87 4.42 -13.21
C LYS A 138 -15.63 3.16 -13.65
N VAL A 139 -15.03 1.99 -13.40
CA VAL A 139 -15.61 0.68 -13.77
C VAL A 139 -15.47 -0.28 -12.61
N ILE A 140 -16.58 -0.90 -12.21
CA ILE A 140 -16.59 -2.04 -11.28
C ILE A 140 -16.35 -3.30 -12.12
N GLU A 141 -15.20 -3.94 -11.92
CA GLU A 141 -14.89 -5.21 -12.58
C GLU A 141 -15.83 -6.32 -12.08
N GLU A 142 -16.06 -7.35 -12.88
CA GLU A 142 -16.97 -8.47 -12.54
C GLU A 142 -16.65 -9.06 -11.16
N ARG A 143 -15.37 -9.30 -10.90
CA ARG A 143 -14.87 -9.86 -9.62
C ARG A 143 -15.08 -8.96 -8.40
N ASP A 144 -15.43 -7.69 -8.59
CA ASP A 144 -15.59 -6.68 -7.55
C ASP A 144 -17.08 -6.33 -7.29
N ARG A 145 -18.02 -6.81 -8.14
CA ARG A 145 -19.44 -6.44 -8.11
C ARG A 145 -20.16 -6.76 -6.80
N GLU A 146 -19.79 -7.84 -6.14
CA GLU A 146 -20.40 -8.23 -4.87
C GLU A 146 -19.87 -7.43 -3.67
N VAL A 147 -18.72 -6.76 -3.86
CA VAL A 147 -18.02 -6.03 -2.81
C VAL A 147 -18.27 -4.53 -2.92
N VAL A 148 -18.06 -3.96 -4.11
CA VAL A 148 -18.06 -2.52 -4.34
C VAL A 148 -19.45 -2.03 -4.72
N SER A 149 -19.96 -1.06 -3.96
CA SER A 149 -21.24 -0.43 -4.23
C SER A 149 -21.14 0.67 -5.28
N GLU A 150 -20.11 1.52 -5.20
CA GLU A 150 -19.85 2.58 -6.18
C GLU A 150 -18.34 2.72 -6.45
N MET A 151 -18.00 3.07 -7.70
CA MET A 151 -16.64 3.35 -8.11
C MET A 151 -16.52 4.80 -8.56
N PHE A 152 -15.55 5.52 -8.00
CA PHE A 152 -15.21 6.90 -8.34
C PHE A 152 -13.88 6.97 -9.07
N THR A 153 -13.60 8.11 -9.67
CA THR A 153 -12.27 8.49 -10.16
C THR A 153 -11.56 9.38 -9.14
N LEU A 154 -10.26 9.60 -9.33
CA LEU A 154 -9.48 10.47 -8.43
C LEU A 154 -9.98 11.92 -8.46
N GLN A 155 -10.50 12.39 -9.61
CA GLN A 155 -11.11 13.72 -9.77
C GLN A 155 -12.41 13.88 -8.96
N GLU A 156 -13.06 12.77 -8.61
CA GLU A 156 -14.27 12.76 -7.78
C GLU A 156 -13.98 12.53 -6.29
N LEU A 157 -12.69 12.53 -5.87
CA LEU A 157 -12.28 12.18 -4.51
C LEU A 157 -12.94 13.08 -3.45
N GLU A 158 -13.00 14.40 -3.69
CA GLU A 158 -13.65 15.34 -2.76
C GLU A 158 -15.12 14.98 -2.51
N LYS A 159 -15.84 14.52 -3.53
CA LYS A 159 -17.22 14.05 -3.41
C LYS A 159 -17.28 12.69 -2.69
N ALA A 160 -16.38 11.78 -3.05
CA ALA A 160 -16.38 10.42 -2.52
C ALA A 160 -16.12 10.35 -1.01
N VAL A 161 -15.34 11.30 -0.45
CA VAL A 161 -15.04 11.31 0.99
C VAL A 161 -16.17 11.88 1.86
N GLU A 162 -17.18 12.57 1.28
CA GLU A 162 -18.23 13.25 2.04
C GLU A 162 -19.09 12.28 2.87
N THR A 163 -19.26 11.05 2.39
CA THR A 163 -20.08 10.02 3.07
C THR A 163 -19.25 8.97 3.81
N ALA A 164 -17.94 8.92 3.58
CA ALA A 164 -17.06 7.90 4.14
C ALA A 164 -16.85 8.06 5.66
N ASP A 165 -16.96 6.94 6.38
CA ASP A 165 -16.57 6.86 7.80
C ASP A 165 -15.09 6.48 7.93
N TYR A 166 -14.57 5.70 6.98
CA TYR A 166 -13.18 5.29 6.88
C TYR A 166 -12.68 5.51 5.45
N VAL A 167 -11.54 6.16 5.31
CA VAL A 167 -10.88 6.40 4.02
C VAL A 167 -9.54 5.68 4.01
N ALA A 168 -9.44 4.58 3.26
CA ALA A 168 -8.23 3.76 3.18
C ALA A 168 -7.48 4.04 1.88
N LEU A 169 -6.23 4.48 1.98
CA LEU A 169 -5.35 4.78 0.86
C LEU A 169 -4.46 3.57 0.56
N ALA A 170 -4.50 3.11 -0.69
CA ALA A 170 -3.66 2.05 -1.25
C ALA A 170 -3.12 2.48 -2.63
N LEU A 171 -2.73 3.75 -2.74
CA LEU A 171 -2.23 4.37 -3.96
C LEU A 171 -0.73 4.13 -4.15
N PRO A 172 -0.26 3.94 -5.40
CA PRO A 172 1.15 4.07 -5.72
C PRO A 172 1.57 5.54 -5.66
N HIS A 173 2.87 5.81 -5.58
CA HIS A 173 3.40 7.17 -5.72
C HIS A 173 3.53 7.53 -7.20
N THR A 174 2.78 8.53 -7.62
CA THR A 174 2.82 9.15 -8.97
C THR A 174 2.61 10.64 -8.82
N ARG A 175 2.86 11.40 -9.89
CA ARG A 175 2.56 12.85 -9.91
C ARG A 175 1.09 13.16 -9.62
N GLU A 176 0.17 12.29 -10.03
CA GLU A 176 -1.28 12.48 -9.84
C GLU A 176 -1.72 12.16 -8.41
N THR A 177 -0.97 11.30 -7.70
CA THR A 177 -1.31 10.88 -6.35
C THR A 177 -0.55 11.62 -5.26
N GLU A 178 0.43 12.47 -5.63
CA GLU A 178 1.19 13.27 -4.68
C GLU A 178 0.28 14.31 -4.01
N ASN A 179 0.27 14.31 -2.66
CA ASN A 179 -0.56 15.19 -1.82
C ASN A 179 -2.04 15.21 -2.21
N VAL A 180 -2.54 14.12 -2.81
CA VAL A 180 -3.94 14.03 -3.25
C VAL A 180 -4.93 14.16 -2.10
N VAL A 181 -4.53 13.75 -0.90
CA VAL A 181 -5.29 13.97 0.34
C VAL A 181 -4.67 15.15 1.08
N GLY A 182 -5.16 16.34 0.80
CA GLY A 182 -4.76 17.61 1.42
C GLY A 182 -5.94 18.37 1.99
N VAL A 183 -5.75 19.66 2.26
CA VAL A 183 -6.73 20.56 2.92
C VAL A 183 -8.13 20.44 2.34
N LYS A 184 -8.28 20.39 1.01
CA LYS A 184 -9.60 20.29 0.36
C LYS A 184 -10.33 18.99 0.70
N VAL A 185 -9.61 17.87 0.61
CA VAL A 185 -10.17 16.54 0.90
C VAL A 185 -10.51 16.42 2.39
N PHE A 186 -9.61 16.83 3.30
CA PHE A 186 -9.92 16.89 4.73
C PHE A 186 -11.13 17.81 5.01
N GLY A 187 -11.23 18.93 4.28
CA GLY A 187 -12.37 19.85 4.37
C GLY A 187 -13.73 19.20 4.08
N LYS A 188 -13.75 18.14 3.28
CA LYS A 188 -14.95 17.41 2.87
C LYS A 188 -15.26 16.17 3.70
N MET A 189 -14.28 15.62 4.42
CA MET A 189 -14.46 14.43 5.27
C MET A 189 -15.40 14.73 6.45
N LYS A 190 -16.10 13.70 6.93
CA LYS A 190 -16.85 13.76 8.19
C LYS A 190 -15.91 14.04 9.36
N SER A 191 -16.35 14.77 10.36
CA SER A 191 -15.58 14.96 11.61
C SER A 191 -15.37 13.65 12.40
N SER A 192 -16.20 12.64 12.14
CA SER A 192 -16.06 11.28 12.69
C SER A 192 -15.19 10.37 11.82
N ALA A 193 -14.74 10.82 10.64
CA ALA A 193 -14.00 9.98 9.71
C ALA A 193 -12.57 9.67 10.18
N VAL A 194 -12.07 8.50 9.80
CA VAL A 194 -10.71 8.04 10.03
C VAL A 194 -9.99 7.86 8.70
N LEU A 195 -8.80 8.47 8.57
CA LEU A 195 -7.89 8.22 7.45
C LEU A 195 -6.98 7.02 7.76
N ILE A 196 -6.78 6.12 6.79
CA ILE A 196 -5.88 4.97 6.90
C ILE A 196 -4.96 4.99 5.68
N ASN A 197 -3.63 4.96 5.87
CA ASN A 197 -2.69 4.94 4.76
C ASN A 197 -1.76 3.73 4.84
N VAL A 198 -1.92 2.80 3.88
CA VAL A 198 -1.08 1.62 3.66
C VAL A 198 -0.45 1.61 2.27
N GLY A 199 -0.56 2.72 1.53
CA GLY A 199 -0.02 2.87 0.18
C GLY A 199 1.35 3.52 0.18
N ARG A 200 1.36 4.86 0.03
CA ARG A 200 2.57 5.70 0.08
C ARG A 200 2.31 6.96 0.87
N GLY A 201 3.27 7.36 1.71
CA GLY A 201 3.19 8.58 2.52
C GLY A 201 2.98 9.83 1.68
N ALA A 202 3.63 9.91 0.53
CA ALA A 202 3.50 11.03 -0.39
C ALA A 202 2.07 11.32 -0.90
N SER A 203 1.12 10.39 -0.69
CA SER A 203 -0.30 10.61 -1.04
C SER A 203 -1.03 11.57 -0.09
N VAL A 204 -0.45 11.87 1.08
CA VAL A 204 -1.06 12.71 2.12
C VAL A 204 -0.19 13.93 2.35
N ASP A 205 -0.79 15.11 2.36
CA ASP A 205 -0.16 16.31 2.91
C ASP A 205 -0.14 16.18 4.43
N GLU A 206 1.03 15.86 5.01
CA GLU A 206 1.19 15.62 6.44
C GLU A 206 0.93 16.87 7.28
N ASN A 207 1.22 18.07 6.76
CA ASN A 207 0.90 19.32 7.47
C ASN A 207 -0.63 19.51 7.55
N ALA A 208 -1.32 19.33 6.43
CA ALA A 208 -2.78 19.41 6.40
C ALA A 208 -3.42 18.31 7.28
N LEU A 209 -2.82 17.12 7.36
CA LEU A 209 -3.27 16.06 8.27
C LEU A 209 -3.11 16.47 9.73
N CYS A 210 -1.95 17.01 10.13
CA CYS A 210 -1.70 17.51 11.49
C CYS A 210 -2.73 18.57 11.88
N ASP A 211 -3.01 19.52 10.99
CA ASP A 211 -4.03 20.55 11.21
C ASP A 211 -5.43 19.93 11.38
N ALA A 212 -5.78 18.98 10.51
CA ALA A 212 -7.08 18.29 10.57
C ALA A 212 -7.26 17.49 11.88
N LEU A 213 -6.20 16.84 12.37
CA LEU A 213 -6.22 16.10 13.64
C LEU A 213 -6.26 17.06 14.85
N ASN A 214 -5.45 18.10 14.87
CA ASN A 214 -5.38 19.05 15.96
C ASN A 214 -6.70 19.82 16.15
N THR A 215 -7.30 20.24 15.04
CA THR A 215 -8.58 20.98 15.05
C THR A 215 -9.81 20.08 15.22
N GLY A 216 -9.65 18.74 15.18
CA GLY A 216 -10.77 17.81 15.24
C GLY A 216 -11.61 17.80 13.96
N LYS A 217 -11.05 18.22 12.83
CA LYS A 217 -11.72 18.17 11.52
C LYS A 217 -12.01 16.73 11.07
N ILE A 218 -11.13 15.80 11.43
CA ILE A 218 -11.35 14.36 11.35
C ILE A 218 -11.11 13.73 12.72
N ARG A 219 -11.66 12.54 12.96
CA ARG A 219 -11.52 11.83 14.23
C ARG A 219 -10.09 11.35 14.48
N GLY A 220 -9.43 10.82 13.45
CA GLY A 220 -8.11 10.23 13.61
C GLY A 220 -7.50 9.76 12.31
N ALA A 221 -6.26 9.29 12.41
CA ALA A 221 -5.55 8.67 11.30
C ALA A 221 -4.75 7.45 11.76
N ALA A 222 -4.58 6.47 10.85
CA ALA A 222 -3.67 5.35 10.98
C ALA A 222 -2.70 5.35 9.81
N LEU A 223 -1.41 5.46 10.09
CA LEU A 223 -0.37 5.58 9.09
C LEU A 223 0.63 4.44 9.23
N ASP A 224 0.82 3.66 8.16
CA ASP A 224 1.94 2.74 8.04
C ASP A 224 3.11 3.37 7.28
N VAL A 225 2.83 4.37 6.45
CA VAL A 225 3.78 5.01 5.54
C VAL A 225 3.79 6.52 5.70
N PHE A 226 4.96 7.16 5.43
CA PHE A 226 5.22 8.58 5.68
C PHE A 226 5.84 9.25 4.46
N GLN A 227 5.75 10.59 4.37
CA GLN A 227 6.37 11.34 3.27
C GLN A 227 7.89 11.17 3.25
N THR A 228 8.50 11.12 4.43
CA THR A 228 9.93 10.85 4.59
C THR A 228 10.11 9.65 5.51
N GLU A 229 10.80 8.64 5.04
CA GLU A 229 11.10 7.42 5.79
C GLU A 229 12.62 7.19 5.86
N PRO A 230 13.18 6.96 7.06
CA PRO A 230 12.55 6.96 8.38
C PRO A 230 11.93 8.32 8.75
N LEU A 231 10.83 8.29 9.55
CA LEU A 231 10.16 9.51 10.00
C LEU A 231 11.13 10.39 10.82
N PRO A 232 11.42 11.63 10.38
CA PRO A 232 12.36 12.50 11.07
C PRO A 232 11.91 12.83 12.50
N GLU A 233 12.86 13.01 13.42
CA GLU A 233 12.59 13.40 14.81
C GLU A 233 11.85 14.76 14.90
N SER A 234 12.04 15.63 13.91
CA SER A 234 11.38 16.93 13.81
C SER A 234 9.97 16.86 13.23
N SER A 235 9.47 15.68 12.86
CA SER A 235 8.12 15.56 12.27
C SER A 235 7.05 15.98 13.26
N PRO A 236 6.09 16.84 12.84
CA PRO A 236 4.97 17.25 13.70
C PRO A 236 4.04 16.08 14.06
N LEU A 237 4.09 14.97 13.33
CA LEU A 237 3.30 13.77 13.62
C LEU A 237 3.61 13.20 15.02
N TRP A 238 4.86 13.33 15.52
CA TRP A 238 5.22 12.89 16.87
C TRP A 238 4.51 13.65 17.99
N SER A 239 4.02 14.87 17.69
CA SER A 239 3.33 15.73 18.67
C SER A 239 1.80 15.60 18.61
N ILE A 240 1.26 14.77 17.71
CA ILE A 240 -0.18 14.53 17.65
C ILE A 240 -0.61 13.66 18.84
N ASP A 241 -1.79 13.97 19.39
CA ASP A 241 -2.41 13.19 20.46
C ASP A 241 -2.52 11.70 20.03
N GLU A 242 -1.96 10.82 20.85
CA GLU A 242 -1.93 9.38 20.60
C GLU A 242 -3.34 8.74 20.50
N ALA A 243 -4.38 9.42 21.00
CA ALA A 243 -5.78 9.00 20.79
C ALA A 243 -6.27 9.25 19.36
N LYS A 244 -5.56 10.08 18.59
CA LYS A 244 -5.93 10.48 17.23
C LYS A 244 -5.03 9.90 16.15
N LEU A 245 -3.85 9.38 16.50
CA LEU A 245 -2.87 8.91 15.53
C LEU A 245 -2.31 7.54 15.92
N LEU A 246 -2.48 6.56 15.04
CA LEU A 246 -1.85 5.24 15.11
C LEU A 246 -0.75 5.17 14.04
N MET A 247 0.48 4.78 14.41
CA MET A 247 1.62 4.64 13.50
C MET A 247 2.24 3.24 13.58
N SER A 248 2.58 2.62 12.46
CA SER A 248 3.22 1.29 12.41
C SER A 248 4.55 1.23 11.66
N PHE A 249 5.10 2.37 11.26
CA PHE A 249 6.46 2.54 10.76
C PHE A 249 6.84 1.62 9.60
N HIS A 250 5.97 1.53 8.58
CA HIS A 250 6.13 0.71 7.38
C HIS A 250 6.37 -0.78 7.72
N SER A 251 5.57 -1.30 8.65
CA SER A 251 5.68 -2.67 9.19
C SER A 251 4.41 -3.50 9.00
N ALA A 252 3.36 -2.92 8.40
CA ALA A 252 2.07 -3.59 8.23
C ALA A 252 2.14 -4.85 7.32
N ASP A 253 3.17 -4.95 6.48
CA ASP A 253 3.42 -6.10 5.61
C ASP A 253 4.55 -7.02 6.11
N LEU A 254 5.27 -6.67 7.19
CA LEU A 254 6.40 -7.45 7.71
C LEU A 254 5.94 -8.66 8.52
N THR A 255 5.28 -9.59 7.86
CA THR A 255 4.87 -10.86 8.46
C THR A 255 6.03 -11.85 8.56
N SER A 256 5.88 -12.91 9.37
CA SER A 256 6.92 -13.94 9.52
C SER A 256 7.26 -14.66 8.23
N ASP A 257 6.34 -14.70 7.27
CA ASP A 257 6.45 -15.32 5.94
C ASP A 257 6.69 -14.30 4.81
N TYR A 258 7.06 -13.06 5.15
CA TYR A 258 7.27 -11.96 4.19
C TYR A 258 8.17 -12.37 3.01
N HIS A 259 9.31 -13.01 3.31
CA HIS A 259 10.26 -13.43 2.27
C HIS A 259 9.70 -14.57 1.40
N ASP A 260 8.99 -15.52 2.00
CA ASP A 260 8.38 -16.64 1.27
C ASP A 260 7.31 -16.13 0.29
N LEU A 261 6.45 -15.22 0.74
CA LEU A 261 5.43 -14.59 -0.10
C LEU A 261 6.03 -13.82 -1.29
N ALA A 262 7.12 -13.09 -1.08
CA ALA A 262 7.82 -12.41 -2.15
C ALA A 262 8.46 -13.39 -3.13
N MET A 263 9.09 -14.47 -2.60
CA MET A 263 9.74 -15.50 -3.39
C MET A 263 8.75 -16.34 -4.21
N ASP A 264 7.55 -16.58 -3.73
CA ASP A 264 6.51 -17.30 -4.47
C ASP A 264 6.19 -16.60 -5.80
N VAL A 265 6.11 -15.25 -5.79
CA VAL A 265 5.90 -14.46 -7.02
C VAL A 265 7.10 -14.56 -7.97
N PHE A 266 8.32 -14.52 -7.42
CA PHE A 266 9.54 -14.70 -8.21
C PHE A 266 9.58 -16.09 -8.84
N VAL A 267 9.33 -17.15 -8.07
CA VAL A 267 9.34 -18.55 -8.56
C VAL A 267 8.30 -18.77 -9.64
N GLU A 268 7.11 -18.16 -9.51
CA GLU A 268 6.09 -18.22 -10.55
C GLU A 268 6.57 -17.56 -11.85
N ASN A 269 7.20 -16.38 -11.75
CA ASN A 269 7.79 -15.73 -12.93
C ASN A 269 8.96 -16.53 -13.51
N LEU A 270 9.78 -17.18 -12.67
CA LEU A 270 10.87 -18.05 -13.12
C LEU A 270 10.34 -19.24 -13.93
N ARG A 271 9.27 -19.90 -13.47
CA ARG A 271 8.62 -20.98 -14.21
C ARG A 271 8.10 -20.52 -15.57
N ARG A 272 7.45 -19.35 -15.64
CA ARG A 272 6.96 -18.76 -16.88
C ARG A 272 8.09 -18.45 -17.85
N PHE A 273 9.18 -17.88 -17.34
CA PHE A 273 10.38 -17.56 -18.10
C PHE A 273 11.02 -18.82 -18.71
N ASP A 274 11.17 -19.87 -17.91
CA ASP A 274 11.70 -21.16 -18.36
C ASP A 274 10.80 -21.81 -19.42
N GLN A 275 9.49 -21.91 -19.15
CA GLN A 275 8.49 -22.49 -20.06
C GLN A 275 8.39 -21.75 -21.39
N SER A 276 8.62 -20.44 -21.40
CA SER A 276 8.62 -19.61 -22.62
C SER A 276 9.94 -19.69 -23.42
N GLY A 277 10.94 -20.44 -22.93
CA GLY A 277 12.29 -20.48 -23.54
C GLY A 277 13.05 -19.17 -23.38
N GLY A 278 12.91 -18.50 -22.23
CA GLY A 278 13.61 -17.26 -21.92
C GLY A 278 12.92 -15.99 -22.43
N LYS A 279 11.63 -16.05 -22.78
CA LYS A 279 10.85 -14.88 -23.18
C LYS A 279 10.18 -14.24 -21.98
N THR A 280 9.95 -12.93 -22.07
CA THR A 280 9.38 -12.12 -20.98
C THR A 280 7.90 -11.80 -21.17
N ASP A 281 7.28 -12.25 -22.27
CA ASP A 281 5.91 -11.86 -22.63
C ASP A 281 4.87 -12.32 -21.60
N ASP A 282 5.03 -13.52 -21.04
CA ASP A 282 4.10 -14.16 -20.10
C ASP A 282 4.41 -13.87 -18.62
N LEU A 283 5.42 -13.03 -18.31
CA LEU A 283 5.72 -12.65 -16.93
C LEU A 283 4.57 -11.86 -16.33
N ILE A 284 4.24 -12.15 -15.07
CA ILE A 284 3.25 -11.39 -14.30
C ILE A 284 3.91 -10.20 -13.60
N ASN A 285 3.09 -9.23 -13.23
CA ASN A 285 3.51 -8.04 -12.47
C ASN A 285 4.63 -7.24 -13.15
N LYS A 286 4.56 -7.12 -14.48
CA LYS A 286 5.48 -6.25 -15.21
C LYS A 286 5.27 -4.81 -14.77
N VAL A 287 6.37 -4.12 -14.53
CA VAL A 287 6.40 -2.71 -14.14
C VAL A 287 6.50 -1.85 -15.39
N ASP A 288 5.59 -0.91 -15.53
CA ASP A 288 5.77 0.21 -16.47
C ASP A 288 6.73 1.22 -15.84
N LYS A 289 7.98 1.23 -16.31
CA LYS A 289 9.04 2.09 -15.78
C LYS A 289 8.77 3.59 -16.00
N THR A 290 7.86 3.94 -16.90
CA THR A 290 7.49 5.35 -17.17
C THR A 290 6.44 5.85 -16.19
N VAL A 291 5.56 4.98 -15.74
CA VAL A 291 4.48 5.28 -14.80
C VAL A 291 4.90 4.98 -13.35
N GLY A 292 5.80 4.02 -13.14
CA GLY A 292 6.36 3.69 -11.83
C GLY A 292 5.69 2.52 -11.11
N TYR A 293 4.77 1.79 -11.77
CA TYR A 293 4.07 0.65 -11.17
C TYR A 293 3.55 -0.35 -12.20
#